data_8129e64580c3fb6e4782a2026dee2676
#
_entry.id   8129e64580c3fb6e4782a2026dee2676
#
_cell.length_a   1.000
_cell.length_b   1.000
_cell.length_c   1.000
_cell.angle_alpha   90.00
_cell.angle_beta   90.00
_cell.angle_gamma   90.00
#
_symmetry.space_group_name_H-M   'P 1'
#
loop_
_entity.id
_entity.type
_entity.pdbx_description
1 polymer ?
#
loop_
_entity_poly.entity_id
_entity_poly.type
_entity_poly.pdbx_seq_one_letter_code
_entity_poly.pdbx_strand_id
1 'polypeptide(L)'
;LGCYIACQITDIFEETITKLELDWTGTEPLNKNQLKNLQPLYKDFMYWEKSLCLINVEKEIPEELQYVGNISPIITEKSNTYGTWSNSDDIYYQLKWQKIPKEKRVAFKKAMESEDEIDIDGYSIKLGSHRIIDKYTPFDSTLELLKLPCLSEVICEKWHSDLLEFLKESPFIYELTLINHNQKKLDFRGTSVSKLMLDMRGLEELWLGEEVKQLLFQNEELDNCIIHTPNNGEELMIQFIGDYQPHKELSNLKTLHGINIKNFDLNRLSNIHLRLKELRLWGKPGNIKNFSSLKEFKELERFSICDLFGFTKEDIPTPEELPKLNWFWLTSFPEEVAKTVKNLWKKTSGISLRITKPRKSEWLAQNLDNPFRAWDGAEHIPISSAKKAVEQYRKTRSALLKIVNDTEEEKEKKALEIVTNYTQIFNKMKFIETEERDEIYTALCNILDILPDNINKDKLLDRFEELRDF
;
A
#
# COMPACT_ATOMS: atom_id res chain seq x y z
N LEU A 1 -12.96 -6.41 -15.22
CA LEU A 1 -13.62 -7.71 -15.48
C LEU A 1 -13.80 -8.00 -16.97
N GLY A 2 -13.86 -6.98 -17.84
CA GLY A 2 -14.13 -7.15 -19.29
C GLY A 2 -15.50 -7.78 -19.59
N CYS A 3 -16.44 -7.75 -18.63
CA CYS A 3 -17.80 -8.27 -18.80
C CYS A 3 -18.81 -7.32 -18.16
N TYR A 4 -20.05 -7.40 -18.63
CA TYR A 4 -21.18 -6.74 -18.01
C TYR A 4 -21.62 -7.49 -16.76
N ILE A 5 -22.09 -6.75 -15.76
CA ILE A 5 -22.71 -7.24 -14.53
C ILE A 5 -24.10 -6.60 -14.41
N ALA A 6 -24.95 -7.11 -13.55
CA ALA A 6 -26.29 -6.59 -13.37
C ALA A 6 -26.60 -6.37 -11.88
N CYS A 7 -27.39 -5.32 -11.60
CA CYS A 7 -27.94 -5.07 -10.29
C CYS A 7 -29.42 -4.75 -10.37
N GLN A 8 -30.14 -4.90 -9.27
CA GLN A 8 -31.53 -4.50 -9.12
C GLN A 8 -31.66 -3.45 -8.02
N ILE A 9 -32.43 -2.41 -8.26
CA ILE A 9 -32.88 -1.50 -7.20
C ILE A 9 -34.08 -2.18 -6.53
N THR A 10 -33.93 -2.53 -5.24
CA THR A 10 -34.96 -3.26 -4.47
C THR A 10 -35.77 -2.37 -3.56
N ASP A 11 -35.24 -1.21 -3.15
CA ASP A 11 -35.95 -0.22 -2.33
C ASP A 11 -35.46 1.21 -2.66
N ILE A 12 -36.29 2.20 -2.38
CA ILE A 12 -36.04 3.62 -2.64
C ILE A 12 -36.38 4.43 -1.39
N PHE A 13 -35.41 5.13 -0.84
CA PHE A 13 -35.54 6.04 0.28
C PHE A 13 -35.48 7.51 -0.17
N GLU A 14 -35.54 8.45 0.76
CA GLU A 14 -35.47 9.88 0.46
C GLU A 14 -34.16 10.28 -0.22
N GLU A 15 -33.02 9.83 0.35
CA GLU A 15 -31.68 10.20 -0.13
C GLU A 15 -30.90 9.02 -0.73
N THR A 16 -31.32 7.78 -0.51
CA THR A 16 -30.61 6.58 -0.94
C THR A 16 -31.53 5.59 -1.64
N ILE A 17 -30.94 4.65 -2.33
CA ILE A 17 -31.60 3.47 -2.88
C ILE A 17 -30.85 2.21 -2.44
N THR A 18 -31.57 1.09 -2.31
CA THR A 18 -30.96 -0.21 -2.04
C THR A 18 -30.65 -0.91 -3.35
N LYS A 19 -29.36 -1.19 -3.57
CA LYS A 19 -28.83 -1.92 -4.72
C LYS A 19 -28.54 -3.36 -4.31
N LEU A 20 -29.12 -4.32 -5.02
CA LEU A 20 -28.83 -5.75 -4.94
C LEU A 20 -28.01 -6.15 -6.16
N GLU A 21 -26.84 -6.75 -5.95
CA GLU A 21 -26.09 -7.36 -7.03
C GLU A 21 -26.73 -8.70 -7.44
N LEU A 22 -26.71 -8.98 -8.75
CA LEU A 22 -27.33 -10.17 -9.32
C LEU A 22 -26.28 -11.17 -9.79
N ASP A 23 -26.56 -12.46 -9.64
CA ASP A 23 -25.70 -13.55 -10.12
C ASP A 23 -25.83 -13.69 -11.64
N TRP A 24 -25.35 -12.67 -12.35
CA TRP A 24 -25.34 -12.60 -13.80
C TRP A 24 -24.11 -11.86 -14.32
N THR A 25 -23.48 -12.44 -15.32
CA THR A 25 -22.40 -11.81 -16.10
C THR A 25 -22.58 -12.11 -17.59
N GLY A 26 -22.15 -11.20 -18.45
CA GLY A 26 -22.24 -11.36 -19.90
C GLY A 26 -21.16 -10.59 -20.64
N THR A 27 -20.84 -11.03 -21.85
CA THR A 27 -20.00 -10.29 -22.80
C THR A 27 -20.78 -9.20 -23.55
N GLU A 28 -22.10 -9.27 -23.51
CA GLU A 28 -23.03 -8.30 -24.05
C GLU A 28 -23.96 -7.79 -22.93
N PRO A 29 -24.56 -6.59 -23.05
CA PRO A 29 -25.52 -6.09 -22.09
C PRO A 29 -26.70 -7.02 -21.85
N LEU A 30 -27.18 -7.10 -20.61
CA LEU A 30 -28.38 -7.84 -20.25
C LEU A 30 -29.59 -7.38 -21.09
N ASN A 31 -30.40 -8.30 -21.56
CA ASN A 31 -31.62 -7.98 -22.30
C ASN A 31 -32.89 -8.31 -21.51
N LYS A 32 -34.04 -7.73 -21.95
CA LYS A 32 -35.34 -7.84 -21.24
C LYS A 32 -35.80 -9.28 -21.04
N ASN A 33 -35.49 -10.20 -21.96
CA ASN A 33 -35.92 -11.60 -21.87
C ASN A 33 -35.20 -12.36 -20.74
N GLN A 34 -34.00 -11.95 -20.40
CA GLN A 34 -33.20 -12.55 -19.36
C GLN A 34 -33.60 -12.13 -17.94
N LEU A 35 -34.36 -11.01 -17.80
CA LEU A 35 -34.74 -10.46 -16.49
C LEU A 35 -35.49 -11.47 -15.60
N LYS A 36 -36.29 -12.38 -16.18
CA LYS A 36 -37.13 -13.33 -15.43
C LYS A 36 -36.35 -14.42 -14.69
N ASN A 37 -35.09 -14.66 -15.06
CA ASN A 37 -34.29 -15.75 -14.55
C ASN A 37 -33.16 -15.29 -13.62
N LEU A 38 -33.11 -13.99 -13.29
CA LEU A 38 -32.06 -13.44 -12.45
C LEU A 38 -32.20 -13.91 -11.01
N GLN A 39 -31.08 -14.16 -10.38
CA GLN A 39 -30.98 -14.57 -8.98
C GLN A 39 -30.12 -13.54 -8.21
N PRO A 40 -30.32 -13.38 -6.90
CA PRO A 40 -29.47 -12.55 -6.09
C PRO A 40 -28.06 -13.17 -6.00
N LEU A 41 -27.04 -12.32 -6.07
CA LEU A 41 -25.67 -12.72 -5.82
C LEU A 41 -25.43 -12.84 -4.31
N TYR A 42 -24.97 -14.02 -3.89
CA TYR A 42 -24.46 -14.23 -2.54
C TYR A 42 -22.95 -14.20 -2.56
N LYS A 43 -22.35 -13.43 -1.65
CA LYS A 43 -20.92 -13.48 -1.40
C LYS A 43 -20.63 -14.50 -0.31
N ASP A 44 -19.65 -15.34 -0.55
CA ASP A 44 -19.10 -16.32 0.38
C ASP A 44 -17.59 -16.51 0.16
N PHE A 45 -16.96 -15.58 -0.56
CA PHE A 45 -15.55 -15.69 -0.91
C PHE A 45 -14.64 -15.55 0.32
N MET A 46 -13.59 -16.34 0.34
CA MET A 46 -12.57 -16.35 1.40
C MET A 46 -13.18 -16.38 2.82
N TYR A 47 -12.98 -15.33 3.61
CA TYR A 47 -13.41 -15.22 5.01
C TYR A 47 -14.88 -14.78 5.19
N TRP A 48 -15.58 -14.38 4.12
CA TRP A 48 -16.96 -13.95 4.22
C TRP A 48 -17.91 -15.12 4.48
N GLU A 49 -18.79 -14.95 5.46
CA GLU A 49 -19.96 -15.81 5.60
C GLU A 49 -20.93 -15.53 4.45
N LYS A 50 -21.74 -16.53 4.10
CA LYS A 50 -22.71 -16.39 3.02
C LYS A 50 -23.72 -15.28 3.33
N SER A 51 -23.66 -14.21 2.56
CA SER A 51 -24.52 -13.03 2.70
C SER A 51 -24.90 -12.44 1.34
N LEU A 52 -26.03 -11.72 1.28
CA LEU A 52 -26.42 -11.00 0.08
C LEU A 52 -25.46 -9.84 -0.22
N CYS A 53 -25.17 -9.63 -1.50
CA CYS A 53 -24.52 -8.41 -1.97
C CYS A 53 -25.54 -7.27 -2.07
N LEU A 54 -25.96 -6.75 -0.91
CA LEU A 54 -27.02 -5.77 -0.75
C LEU A 54 -26.49 -4.53 -0.03
N ILE A 55 -26.62 -3.34 -0.66
CA ILE A 55 -26.01 -2.11 -0.14
C ILE A 55 -26.89 -0.90 -0.46
N ASN A 56 -26.93 0.07 0.46
CA ASN A 56 -27.53 1.38 0.23
C ASN A 56 -26.51 2.30 -0.45
N VAL A 57 -26.90 2.92 -1.56
CA VAL A 57 -26.07 3.83 -2.36
C VAL A 57 -26.80 5.14 -2.60
N GLU A 58 -26.10 6.16 -3.05
CA GLU A 58 -26.67 7.45 -3.44
C GLU A 58 -27.77 7.27 -4.51
N LYS A 59 -28.81 8.10 -4.45
CA LYS A 59 -29.96 8.03 -5.34
C LYS A 59 -29.64 8.40 -6.79
N GLU A 60 -28.57 9.17 -6.98
CA GLU A 60 -28.09 9.55 -8.30
C GLU A 60 -27.43 8.36 -8.99
N ILE A 61 -28.04 7.92 -10.09
CA ILE A 61 -27.55 6.76 -10.85
C ILE A 61 -26.43 7.22 -11.78
N PRO A 62 -25.24 6.59 -11.74
CA PRO A 62 -24.14 6.90 -12.66
C PRO A 62 -24.52 6.75 -14.14
N GLU A 63 -24.00 7.63 -14.98
CA GLU A 63 -24.26 7.64 -16.43
C GLU A 63 -23.80 6.35 -17.14
N GLU A 64 -22.84 5.64 -16.57
CA GLU A 64 -22.31 4.38 -17.11
C GLU A 64 -23.30 3.21 -16.97
N LEU A 65 -24.32 3.36 -16.13
CA LEU A 65 -25.33 2.31 -15.92
C LEU A 65 -26.44 2.41 -16.94
N GLN A 66 -26.75 1.28 -17.56
CA GLN A 66 -27.84 1.17 -18.53
C GLN A 66 -29.09 0.57 -17.89
N TYR A 67 -30.21 1.28 -17.96
CA TYR A 67 -31.50 0.73 -17.57
C TYR A 67 -31.97 -0.32 -18.56
N VAL A 68 -32.27 -1.53 -18.07
CA VAL A 68 -32.69 -2.67 -18.91
C VAL A 68 -34.17 -2.92 -18.81
N GLY A 69 -34.77 -2.73 -17.64
CA GLY A 69 -36.21 -2.97 -17.46
C GLY A 69 -36.62 -3.01 -16.00
N ASN A 70 -37.89 -3.22 -15.74
CA ASN A 70 -38.47 -3.29 -14.40
C ASN A 70 -39.01 -4.69 -14.11
N ILE A 71 -38.61 -5.26 -12.97
CA ILE A 71 -39.15 -6.50 -12.39
C ILE A 71 -39.43 -6.27 -10.91
N SER A 72 -40.35 -7.06 -10.34
CA SER A 72 -40.56 -7.03 -8.90
C SER A 72 -39.24 -7.32 -8.14
N PRO A 73 -39.04 -6.70 -6.98
CA PRO A 73 -37.86 -7.00 -6.17
C PRO A 73 -37.72 -8.52 -5.94
N ILE A 74 -36.52 -9.06 -6.24
CA ILE A 74 -36.24 -10.50 -6.09
C ILE A 74 -36.16 -10.87 -4.62
N ILE A 75 -35.81 -9.90 -3.76
CA ILE A 75 -35.72 -10.03 -2.31
C ILE A 75 -36.51 -8.92 -1.63
N THR A 76 -36.83 -9.13 -0.35
CA THR A 76 -37.49 -8.15 0.52
C THR A 76 -36.65 -7.70 1.70
N GLU A 77 -35.46 -8.25 1.83
CA GLU A 77 -34.47 -7.90 2.86
C GLU A 77 -34.02 -6.45 2.69
N LYS A 78 -33.76 -5.79 3.83
CA LYS A 78 -33.23 -4.42 3.88
C LYS A 78 -31.76 -4.45 4.21
N SER A 79 -31.00 -3.51 3.65
CA SER A 79 -29.60 -3.31 3.97
C SER A 79 -29.39 -2.25 5.04
N ASN A 80 -28.48 -2.52 5.98
CA ASN A 80 -27.94 -1.53 6.91
C ASN A 80 -26.54 -1.06 6.49
N THR A 81 -26.02 -1.54 5.35
CA THR A 81 -24.70 -1.20 4.83
C THR A 81 -24.84 -0.06 3.83
N TYR A 82 -23.94 0.92 3.94
CA TYR A 82 -23.86 2.07 3.03
C TYR A 82 -22.55 2.02 2.24
N GLY A 83 -22.60 2.42 0.98
CA GLY A 83 -21.42 2.46 0.11
C GLY A 83 -21.67 3.30 -1.14
N THR A 84 -20.90 3.02 -2.19
CA THR A 84 -20.98 3.75 -3.46
C THR A 84 -21.37 2.83 -4.60
N TRP A 85 -21.79 3.41 -5.73
CA TRP A 85 -22.10 2.67 -6.95
C TRP A 85 -20.92 1.85 -7.50
N SER A 86 -19.71 2.33 -7.27
CA SER A 86 -18.47 1.68 -7.73
C SER A 86 -18.05 0.44 -6.94
N ASN A 87 -18.84 -0.01 -5.95
CA ASN A 87 -18.56 -1.20 -5.14
C ASN A 87 -18.73 -2.50 -5.95
N SER A 88 -17.98 -2.64 -7.04
CA SER A 88 -17.90 -3.86 -7.84
C SER A 88 -16.89 -4.90 -7.29
N ASP A 89 -16.18 -4.57 -6.21
CA ASP A 89 -15.13 -5.42 -5.66
C ASP A 89 -15.68 -6.74 -5.13
N ASP A 90 -16.80 -6.72 -4.41
CA ASP A 90 -17.45 -7.93 -3.92
C ASP A 90 -17.81 -8.88 -5.06
N ILE A 91 -18.35 -8.36 -6.18
CA ILE A 91 -18.68 -9.17 -7.37
C ILE A 91 -17.41 -9.76 -7.98
N TYR A 92 -16.37 -8.94 -8.14
CA TYR A 92 -15.11 -9.37 -8.72
C TYR A 92 -14.49 -10.51 -7.91
N TYR A 93 -14.40 -10.38 -6.59
CA TYR A 93 -13.84 -11.40 -5.72
C TYR A 93 -14.72 -12.65 -5.66
N GLN A 94 -16.06 -12.50 -5.64
CA GLN A 94 -16.98 -13.63 -5.68
C GLN A 94 -16.88 -14.42 -6.99
N LEU A 95 -16.77 -13.74 -8.14
CA LEU A 95 -16.60 -14.39 -9.43
C LEU A 95 -15.25 -15.11 -9.54
N LYS A 96 -14.18 -14.52 -9.00
CA LYS A 96 -12.87 -15.20 -8.91
C LYS A 96 -12.97 -16.44 -8.02
N TRP A 97 -13.59 -16.32 -6.86
CA TRP A 97 -13.82 -17.42 -5.94
C TRP A 97 -14.57 -18.58 -6.60
N GLN A 98 -15.61 -18.30 -7.35
CA GLN A 98 -16.39 -19.32 -8.06
C GLN A 98 -15.58 -20.09 -9.12
N LYS A 99 -14.54 -19.48 -9.71
CA LYS A 99 -13.63 -20.14 -10.65
C LYS A 99 -12.66 -21.11 -9.98
N ILE A 100 -12.42 -20.98 -8.68
CA ILE A 100 -11.55 -21.89 -7.94
C ILE A 100 -12.25 -23.26 -7.78
N PRO A 101 -11.54 -24.38 -7.95
CA PRO A 101 -12.11 -25.73 -7.76
C PRO A 101 -12.84 -25.86 -6.42
N LYS A 102 -14.03 -26.49 -6.46
CA LYS A 102 -14.92 -26.59 -5.29
C LYS A 102 -14.24 -27.24 -4.08
N GLU A 103 -13.43 -28.25 -4.31
CA GLU A 103 -12.67 -28.95 -3.27
C GLU A 103 -11.71 -28.01 -2.52
N LYS A 104 -11.00 -27.12 -3.23
CA LYS A 104 -10.10 -26.12 -2.63
C LYS A 104 -10.90 -25.08 -1.81
N ARG A 105 -12.06 -24.62 -2.32
CA ARG A 105 -12.93 -23.69 -1.59
C ARG A 105 -13.49 -24.31 -0.30
N VAL A 106 -13.91 -25.57 -0.36
CA VAL A 106 -14.40 -26.31 0.80
C VAL A 106 -13.28 -26.52 1.83
N ALA A 107 -12.08 -26.90 1.36
CA ALA A 107 -10.91 -27.04 2.25
C ALA A 107 -10.57 -25.72 2.94
N PHE A 108 -10.59 -24.58 2.21
CA PHE A 108 -10.40 -23.26 2.78
C PHE A 108 -11.41 -22.96 3.90
N LYS A 109 -12.71 -23.11 3.63
CA LYS A 109 -13.77 -22.84 4.61
C LYS A 109 -13.65 -23.70 5.86
N LYS A 110 -13.34 -24.99 5.68
CA LYS A 110 -13.15 -25.93 6.79
C LYS A 110 -11.92 -25.57 7.63
N ALA A 111 -10.81 -25.20 6.98
CA ALA A 111 -9.58 -24.84 7.68
C ALA A 111 -9.71 -23.53 8.45
N MET A 112 -10.46 -22.57 7.92
CA MET A 112 -10.73 -21.28 8.58
C MET A 112 -11.40 -21.44 9.94
N GLU A 113 -12.26 -22.45 10.09
CA GLU A 113 -13.01 -22.75 11.33
C GLU A 113 -12.28 -23.75 12.25
N SER A 114 -11.15 -24.32 11.80
CA SER A 114 -10.42 -25.37 12.53
C SER A 114 -9.39 -24.76 13.47
N GLU A 115 -9.30 -25.35 14.66
CA GLU A 115 -8.19 -25.13 15.61
C GLU A 115 -7.06 -26.16 15.43
N ASP A 116 -7.17 -27.05 14.43
CA ASP A 116 -6.16 -28.07 14.17
C ASP A 116 -4.85 -27.43 13.71
N GLU A 117 -3.76 -28.06 14.07
CA GLU A 117 -2.41 -27.70 13.65
C GLU A 117 -1.80 -28.82 12.79
N ILE A 118 -0.92 -28.41 11.90
CA ILE A 118 -0.12 -29.34 11.09
C ILE A 118 1.36 -29.05 11.27
N ASP A 119 2.17 -30.09 11.11
CA ASP A 119 3.63 -29.95 11.09
C ASP A 119 4.11 -29.60 9.68
N ILE A 120 4.91 -28.54 9.59
CA ILE A 120 5.69 -28.15 8.40
C ILE A 120 7.13 -28.02 8.85
N ASP A 121 7.97 -28.98 8.46
CA ASP A 121 9.41 -29.03 8.76
C ASP A 121 9.75 -28.79 10.24
N GLY A 122 8.94 -29.39 11.15
CA GLY A 122 9.13 -29.29 12.60
C GLY A 122 8.46 -28.09 13.27
N TYR A 123 7.70 -27.31 12.52
CA TYR A 123 6.92 -26.18 13.05
C TYR A 123 5.42 -26.50 13.04
N SER A 124 4.79 -26.41 14.22
CA SER A 124 3.34 -26.57 14.34
C SER A 124 2.62 -25.30 13.91
N ILE A 125 1.76 -25.39 12.90
CA ILE A 125 1.07 -24.26 12.29
C ILE A 125 -0.41 -24.55 12.23
N LYS A 126 -1.26 -23.58 12.62
CA LYS A 126 -2.71 -23.69 12.49
C LYS A 126 -3.13 -23.81 11.04
N LEU A 127 -4.06 -24.72 10.72
CA LEU A 127 -4.62 -24.87 9.36
C LEU A 127 -5.25 -23.59 8.81
N GLY A 128 -5.84 -22.77 9.69
CA GLY A 128 -6.42 -21.46 9.34
C GLY A 128 -5.41 -20.33 9.16
N SER A 129 -4.08 -20.61 9.24
CA SER A 129 -3.06 -19.59 9.06
C SER A 129 -3.12 -19.00 7.66
N HIS A 130 -3.21 -17.66 7.58
CA HIS A 130 -3.31 -16.91 6.32
C HIS A 130 -1.97 -16.29 5.88
N ARG A 131 -0.96 -16.30 6.76
CA ARG A 131 0.35 -15.68 6.52
C ARG A 131 1.49 -16.56 7.01
N ILE A 132 2.54 -16.69 6.20
CA ILE A 132 3.80 -17.35 6.54
C ILE A 132 4.99 -16.44 6.21
N ILE A 133 5.98 -16.45 7.10
CA ILE A 133 7.26 -15.75 6.93
C ILE A 133 8.37 -16.77 7.10
N ASP A 134 9.17 -17.03 6.07
CA ASP A 134 10.21 -18.08 6.06
C ASP A 134 11.32 -17.87 7.09
N LYS A 135 11.53 -16.64 7.54
CA LYS A 135 12.45 -16.29 8.62
C LYS A 135 12.03 -16.86 9.97
N TYR A 136 10.72 -16.86 10.27
CA TYR A 136 10.19 -17.29 11.57
C TYR A 136 9.65 -18.72 11.52
N THR A 137 9.25 -19.16 10.36
CA THR A 137 8.78 -20.52 10.08
C THR A 137 9.55 -21.04 8.88
N PRO A 138 10.82 -21.45 9.05
CA PRO A 138 11.63 -22.00 7.98
C PRO A 138 11.00 -23.29 7.43
N PHE A 139 11.06 -23.46 6.12
CA PHE A 139 10.64 -24.64 5.41
C PHE A 139 11.65 -24.98 4.30
N ASP A 140 11.79 -26.27 3.99
CA ASP A 140 12.70 -26.75 2.96
C ASP A 140 12.11 -26.57 1.55
N SER A 141 10.80 -26.79 1.42
CA SER A 141 10.05 -26.69 0.17
C SER A 141 8.79 -25.83 0.36
N THR A 142 8.57 -24.89 -0.57
CA THR A 142 7.32 -24.10 -0.58
C THR A 142 6.10 -24.98 -0.90
N LEU A 143 6.26 -26.14 -1.53
CA LEU A 143 5.18 -27.08 -1.80
C LEU A 143 4.57 -27.67 -0.51
N GLU A 144 5.31 -27.71 0.59
CA GLU A 144 4.77 -28.10 1.91
C GLU A 144 3.66 -27.13 2.36
N LEU A 145 3.74 -25.86 1.96
CA LEU A 145 2.73 -24.84 2.27
C LEU A 145 1.37 -25.07 1.59
N LEU A 146 1.30 -25.97 0.58
CA LEU A 146 0.02 -26.42 0.00
C LEU A 146 -0.89 -27.12 1.03
N LYS A 147 -0.33 -27.57 2.13
CA LYS A 147 -1.07 -28.13 3.26
C LYS A 147 -1.86 -27.08 4.06
N LEU A 148 -1.62 -25.77 3.84
CA LEU A 148 -2.29 -24.65 4.48
C LEU A 148 -3.37 -24.05 3.57
N PRO A 149 -4.63 -24.51 3.65
CA PRO A 149 -5.66 -24.11 2.69
C PRO A 149 -6.03 -22.62 2.74
N CYS A 150 -5.80 -21.95 3.90
CA CYS A 150 -6.14 -20.54 4.10
C CYS A 150 -4.99 -19.59 3.78
N LEU A 151 -3.81 -20.12 3.39
CA LEU A 151 -2.63 -19.30 3.16
C LEU A 151 -2.85 -18.37 1.97
N SER A 152 -2.65 -17.07 2.21
CA SER A 152 -2.95 -16.01 1.25
C SER A 152 -1.83 -14.98 1.14
N GLU A 153 -0.91 -14.95 2.09
CA GLU A 153 0.26 -14.08 2.11
C GLU A 153 1.51 -14.91 2.44
N VAL A 154 2.55 -14.76 1.61
CA VAL A 154 3.86 -15.40 1.84
C VAL A 154 4.97 -14.36 1.78
N ILE A 155 5.85 -14.40 2.77
CA ILE A 155 7.05 -13.59 2.80
C ILE A 155 8.26 -14.52 2.75
N CYS A 156 9.05 -14.42 1.69
CA CYS A 156 10.29 -15.15 1.48
C CYS A 156 11.48 -14.18 1.56
N GLU A 157 12.32 -14.32 2.58
CA GLU A 157 13.57 -13.56 2.70
C GLU A 157 14.72 -14.21 1.92
N LYS A 158 14.47 -15.32 1.25
CA LYS A 158 15.39 -16.04 0.36
C LYS A 158 14.65 -16.67 -0.81
N TRP A 159 15.40 -17.10 -1.82
CA TRP A 159 14.84 -17.85 -2.96
C TRP A 159 14.58 -19.31 -2.60
N HIS A 160 13.41 -19.80 -2.97
CA HIS A 160 13.04 -21.22 -2.96
C HIS A 160 12.81 -21.67 -4.41
N SER A 161 13.45 -22.76 -4.82
CA SER A 161 13.45 -23.21 -6.22
C SER A 161 12.08 -23.63 -6.75
N ASP A 162 11.18 -24.03 -5.87
CA ASP A 162 9.81 -24.49 -6.14
C ASP A 162 8.74 -23.41 -5.91
N LEU A 163 9.15 -22.18 -5.54
CA LEU A 163 8.22 -21.08 -5.21
C LEU A 163 7.24 -20.79 -6.35
N LEU A 164 7.71 -20.71 -7.61
CA LEU A 164 6.83 -20.39 -8.73
C LEU A 164 5.86 -21.53 -9.07
N GLU A 165 6.25 -22.79 -8.83
CA GLU A 165 5.35 -23.94 -8.93
C GLU A 165 4.27 -23.89 -7.87
N PHE A 166 4.66 -23.71 -6.62
CA PHE A 166 3.75 -23.53 -5.49
C PHE A 166 2.71 -22.42 -5.75
N LEU A 167 3.15 -21.24 -6.24
CA LEU A 167 2.25 -20.12 -6.51
C LEU A 167 1.22 -20.42 -7.60
N LYS A 168 1.58 -21.23 -8.62
CA LYS A 168 0.65 -21.66 -9.67
C LYS A 168 -0.38 -22.67 -9.16
N GLU A 169 0.02 -23.52 -8.21
CA GLU A 169 -0.86 -24.49 -7.58
C GLU A 169 -1.77 -23.88 -6.50
N SER A 170 -1.40 -22.72 -5.94
CA SER A 170 -2.10 -22.05 -4.83
C SER A 170 -2.98 -20.89 -5.33
N PRO A 171 -4.30 -21.10 -5.51
CA PRO A 171 -5.17 -20.05 -6.04
C PRO A 171 -5.50 -18.96 -5.04
N PHE A 172 -5.11 -19.10 -3.77
CA PHE A 172 -5.43 -18.17 -2.70
C PHE A 172 -4.30 -17.21 -2.36
N ILE A 173 -3.06 -17.47 -2.85
CA ILE A 173 -1.94 -16.55 -2.61
C ILE A 173 -2.12 -15.30 -3.46
N TYR A 174 -2.56 -14.23 -2.82
CA TYR A 174 -2.73 -12.93 -3.46
C TYR A 174 -1.62 -11.92 -3.11
N GLU A 175 -0.86 -12.14 -2.05
CA GLU A 175 0.25 -11.29 -1.65
C GLU A 175 1.55 -12.09 -1.48
N LEU A 176 2.60 -11.65 -2.18
CA LEU A 176 3.94 -12.21 -2.07
C LEU A 176 4.94 -11.09 -1.81
N THR A 177 5.77 -11.28 -0.77
CA THR A 177 7.00 -10.51 -0.57
C THR A 177 8.19 -11.43 -0.85
N LEU A 178 9.08 -11.02 -1.75
CA LEU A 178 10.27 -11.77 -2.11
C LEU A 178 11.50 -10.86 -2.09
N ILE A 179 12.39 -11.11 -1.16
CA ILE A 179 13.64 -10.36 -1.01
C ILE A 179 14.85 -11.31 -1.08
N ASN A 180 16.04 -10.76 -1.34
CA ASN A 180 17.31 -11.50 -1.42
C ASN A 180 17.25 -12.75 -2.32
N HIS A 181 16.44 -12.74 -3.38
CA HIS A 181 16.19 -13.90 -4.23
C HIS A 181 17.36 -14.23 -5.17
N ASN A 182 18.24 -13.26 -5.48
CA ASN A 182 19.39 -13.42 -6.38
C ASN A 182 19.06 -14.00 -7.77
N GLN A 183 17.80 -13.84 -8.23
CA GLN A 183 17.39 -14.32 -9.55
C GLN A 183 17.54 -13.21 -10.59
N LYS A 184 17.95 -13.59 -11.82
CA LYS A 184 18.01 -12.68 -12.96
C LYS A 184 16.68 -12.58 -13.70
N LYS A 185 15.84 -13.61 -13.59
CA LYS A 185 14.54 -13.69 -14.28
C LYS A 185 13.50 -14.29 -13.36
N LEU A 186 12.31 -13.66 -13.33
CA LEU A 186 11.16 -14.14 -12.59
C LEU A 186 9.91 -14.10 -13.47
N ASP A 187 9.08 -15.14 -13.41
CA ASP A 187 7.86 -15.29 -14.21
C ASP A 187 6.66 -15.63 -13.34
N PHE A 188 5.84 -14.61 -13.05
CA PHE A 188 4.60 -14.71 -12.25
C PHE A 188 3.34 -14.93 -13.10
N ARG A 189 3.47 -15.19 -14.40
CA ARG A 189 2.31 -15.52 -15.25
C ARG A 189 1.68 -16.84 -14.81
N GLY A 190 0.33 -16.84 -14.75
CA GLY A 190 -0.44 -17.99 -14.31
C GLY A 190 -0.48 -18.21 -12.79
N THR A 191 0.01 -17.25 -11.99
CA THR A 191 -0.16 -17.21 -10.54
C THR A 191 -1.39 -16.36 -10.17
N SER A 192 -1.87 -16.50 -8.93
CA SER A 192 -2.97 -15.67 -8.37
C SER A 192 -2.48 -14.42 -7.65
N VAL A 193 -1.18 -14.19 -7.61
CA VAL A 193 -0.56 -13.04 -6.92
C VAL A 193 -1.07 -11.74 -7.54
N SER A 194 -1.69 -10.90 -6.71
CA SER A 194 -2.18 -9.58 -7.11
C SER A 194 -1.32 -8.44 -6.57
N LYS A 195 -0.68 -8.65 -5.43
CA LYS A 195 0.27 -7.72 -4.82
C LYS A 195 1.63 -8.39 -4.68
N LEU A 196 2.62 -7.86 -5.37
CA LEU A 196 3.98 -8.36 -5.38
C LEU A 196 4.92 -7.30 -4.81
N MET A 197 5.56 -7.61 -3.69
CA MET A 197 6.63 -6.82 -3.09
C MET A 197 7.95 -7.49 -3.42
N LEU A 198 8.81 -6.82 -4.19
CA LEU A 198 9.96 -7.47 -4.82
C LEU A 198 11.25 -6.67 -4.62
N ASP A 199 12.32 -7.38 -4.25
CA ASP A 199 13.67 -6.85 -4.34
C ASP A 199 14.10 -6.86 -5.82
N MET A 200 14.31 -5.68 -6.40
CA MET A 200 14.64 -5.54 -7.82
C MET A 200 16.15 -5.70 -8.11
N ARG A 201 16.99 -5.82 -7.07
CA ARG A 201 18.45 -5.90 -7.24
C ARG A 201 18.87 -7.15 -8.02
N GLY A 202 19.63 -6.94 -9.09
CA GLY A 202 20.15 -8.01 -9.95
C GLY A 202 19.12 -8.66 -10.85
N LEU A 203 17.85 -8.25 -10.81
CA LEU A 203 16.81 -8.75 -11.71
C LEU A 203 16.96 -8.10 -13.10
N GLU A 204 17.03 -8.91 -14.14
CA GLU A 204 17.17 -8.47 -15.54
C GLU A 204 15.81 -8.49 -16.26
N GLU A 205 14.96 -9.48 -15.97
CA GLU A 205 13.64 -9.63 -16.58
C GLU A 205 12.58 -10.05 -15.55
N LEU A 206 11.43 -9.38 -15.60
CA LEU A 206 10.27 -9.68 -14.78
C LEU A 206 9.02 -9.85 -15.67
N TRP A 207 8.37 -10.99 -15.56
CA TRP A 207 7.14 -11.29 -16.27
C TRP A 207 5.97 -11.28 -15.28
N LEU A 208 5.04 -10.33 -15.45
CA LEU A 208 3.83 -10.21 -14.64
C LEU A 208 2.63 -10.80 -15.39
N GLY A 209 1.79 -11.54 -14.66
CA GLY A 209 0.50 -12.02 -15.15
C GLY A 209 -0.60 -10.96 -15.06
N GLU A 210 -1.78 -11.27 -15.60
CA GLU A 210 -2.97 -10.39 -15.59
C GLU A 210 -3.48 -10.09 -14.16
N GLU A 211 -3.18 -11.00 -13.22
CA GLU A 211 -3.62 -10.89 -11.83
C GLU A 211 -2.81 -9.87 -11.03
N VAL A 212 -1.55 -9.60 -11.41
CA VAL A 212 -0.70 -8.64 -10.69
C VAL A 212 -1.19 -7.23 -10.94
N LYS A 213 -1.71 -6.59 -9.88
CA LYS A 213 -2.23 -5.21 -9.90
C LYS A 213 -1.32 -4.23 -9.16
N GLN A 214 -0.47 -4.73 -8.26
CA GLN A 214 0.45 -3.91 -7.48
C GLN A 214 1.84 -4.52 -7.49
N LEU A 215 2.83 -3.72 -7.89
CA LEU A 215 4.24 -4.05 -7.82
C LEU A 215 4.94 -3.02 -6.92
N LEU A 216 5.49 -3.48 -5.79
CA LEU A 216 6.16 -2.66 -4.80
C LEU A 216 7.65 -3.01 -4.78
N PHE A 217 8.52 -2.04 -5.05
CA PHE A 217 9.96 -2.21 -4.98
C PHE A 217 10.42 -2.17 -3.52
N GLN A 218 11.25 -3.12 -3.11
CA GLN A 218 11.75 -3.22 -1.73
C GLN A 218 13.12 -2.57 -1.51
N ASN A 219 13.70 -1.99 -2.54
CA ASN A 219 15.01 -1.35 -2.47
C ASN A 219 15.00 0.08 -3.00
N GLU A 220 15.93 0.91 -2.51
CA GLU A 220 16.11 2.32 -2.94
C GLU A 220 16.98 2.45 -4.21
N GLU A 221 17.53 1.38 -4.73
CA GLU A 221 18.42 1.39 -5.87
C GLU A 221 17.63 1.44 -7.19
N LEU A 222 18.19 2.17 -8.15
CA LEU A 222 17.65 2.16 -9.51
C LEU A 222 17.84 0.78 -10.13
N ASP A 223 16.81 0.26 -10.72
CA ASP A 223 16.85 -1.00 -11.45
C ASP A 223 16.87 -0.76 -12.98
N ASN A 224 17.39 -1.75 -13.71
CA ASN A 224 17.37 -1.79 -15.18
C ASN A 224 16.56 -3.00 -15.67
N CYS A 225 15.68 -3.53 -14.85
CA CYS A 225 14.86 -4.68 -15.15
C CYS A 225 13.87 -4.37 -16.29
N ILE A 226 13.74 -5.28 -17.24
CA ILE A 226 12.68 -5.22 -18.25
C ILE A 226 11.43 -5.85 -17.65
N ILE A 227 10.37 -5.05 -17.51
CA ILE A 227 9.12 -5.48 -16.90
C ILE A 227 8.08 -5.77 -17.99
N HIS A 228 7.80 -7.06 -18.20
CA HIS A 228 6.76 -7.51 -19.13
C HIS A 228 5.42 -7.63 -18.41
N THR A 229 4.41 -6.92 -18.89
CA THR A 229 3.07 -6.91 -18.29
C THR A 229 2.00 -6.76 -19.36
N PRO A 230 0.77 -7.26 -19.14
CA PRO A 230 -0.36 -7.03 -20.02
C PRO A 230 -0.62 -5.55 -20.27
N ASN A 231 -1.01 -5.19 -21.48
CA ASN A 231 -1.41 -3.82 -21.88
C ASN A 231 -0.40 -2.73 -21.47
N ASN A 232 0.89 -3.03 -21.44
CA ASN A 232 1.96 -2.11 -21.06
C ASN A 232 1.71 -1.44 -19.71
N GLY A 233 1.22 -2.20 -18.72
CA GLY A 233 1.04 -1.76 -17.35
C GLY A 233 -0.22 -0.92 -17.09
N GLU A 234 -1.21 -0.93 -17.98
CA GLU A 234 -2.41 -0.09 -17.85
C GLU A 234 -3.15 -0.25 -16.53
N GLU A 235 -3.21 -1.47 -15.99
CA GLU A 235 -3.88 -1.78 -14.73
C GLU A 235 -2.91 -1.99 -13.55
N LEU A 236 -1.63 -1.77 -13.78
CA LEU A 236 -0.61 -1.92 -12.75
C LEU A 236 -0.46 -0.63 -11.94
N MET A 237 -0.36 -0.75 -10.64
CA MET A 237 0.15 0.28 -9.75
C MET A 237 1.59 -0.06 -9.38
N ILE A 238 2.50 0.89 -9.54
CA ILE A 238 3.87 0.76 -9.06
C ILE A 238 4.07 1.63 -7.83
N GLN A 239 4.69 1.06 -6.80
CA GLN A 239 5.27 1.79 -5.68
C GLN A 239 6.78 1.58 -5.66
N PHE A 240 7.54 2.67 -5.65
CA PHE A 240 9.00 2.66 -5.55
C PHE A 240 9.50 3.36 -4.29
N ILE A 241 10.73 3.03 -3.88
CA ILE A 241 11.43 3.63 -2.74
C ILE A 241 12.59 4.48 -3.25
N GLY A 242 12.69 5.71 -2.74
CA GLY A 242 13.83 6.61 -3.03
C GLY A 242 13.84 7.20 -4.43
N ASP A 243 14.34 6.47 -5.42
CA ASP A 243 14.41 6.92 -6.83
C ASP A 243 13.74 5.89 -7.76
N TYR A 244 13.43 6.29 -8.97
CA TYR A 244 12.72 5.47 -9.94
C TYR A 244 13.27 5.68 -11.35
N GLN A 245 13.57 4.55 -12.01
CA GLN A 245 13.89 4.52 -13.44
C GLN A 245 12.62 4.19 -14.22
N PRO A 246 12.12 5.10 -15.07
CA PRO A 246 10.92 4.80 -15.88
C PRO A 246 11.17 3.68 -16.89
N HIS A 247 10.24 2.73 -16.94
CA HIS A 247 10.29 1.57 -17.81
C HIS A 247 9.48 1.81 -19.08
N LYS A 248 10.09 1.68 -20.26
CA LYS A 248 9.43 1.90 -21.56
C LYS A 248 8.26 0.95 -21.80
N GLU A 249 8.39 -0.27 -21.26
CA GLU A 249 7.40 -1.34 -21.35
C GLU A 249 6.12 -1.02 -20.56
N LEU A 250 6.16 0.03 -19.70
CA LEU A 250 5.05 0.48 -18.87
C LEU A 250 4.45 1.80 -19.36
N SER A 251 4.44 2.03 -20.67
CA SER A 251 3.97 3.29 -21.28
C SER A 251 2.49 3.61 -21.01
N ASN A 252 1.69 2.62 -20.63
CA ASN A 252 0.28 2.79 -20.27
C ASN A 252 0.03 2.87 -18.77
N LEU A 253 1.08 2.93 -17.93
CA LEU A 253 0.97 3.02 -16.48
C LEU A 253 0.07 4.20 -16.07
N LYS A 254 -0.92 3.94 -15.22
CA LYS A 254 -1.87 4.94 -14.72
C LYS A 254 -1.60 5.38 -13.29
N THR A 255 -0.93 4.56 -12.50
CA THR A 255 -0.72 4.83 -11.06
C THR A 255 0.72 4.60 -10.64
N LEU A 256 1.33 5.65 -10.09
CA LEU A 256 2.72 5.62 -9.62
C LEU A 256 2.83 6.29 -8.25
N HIS A 257 3.38 5.56 -7.28
CA HIS A 257 3.62 6.05 -5.92
C HIS A 257 5.10 5.97 -5.58
N GLY A 258 5.69 7.09 -5.18
CA GLY A 258 7.06 7.16 -4.66
C GLY A 258 7.07 7.43 -3.16
N ILE A 259 7.87 6.69 -2.42
CA ILE A 259 8.07 6.87 -0.98
C ILE A 259 9.54 7.03 -0.64
N ASN A 260 9.85 7.63 0.50
CA ASN A 260 11.22 7.87 0.98
C ASN A 260 12.10 8.64 -0.02
N ILE A 261 11.52 9.49 -0.83
CA ILE A 261 12.22 10.25 -1.88
C ILE A 261 13.19 11.24 -1.24
N LYS A 262 14.46 11.17 -1.65
CA LYS A 262 15.51 12.14 -1.28
C LYS A 262 15.74 13.16 -2.40
N ASN A 263 15.86 12.69 -3.63
CA ASN A 263 15.98 13.51 -4.83
C ASN A 263 15.25 12.82 -5.97
N PHE A 264 14.39 13.55 -6.66
CA PHE A 264 13.63 13.03 -7.78
C PHE A 264 13.54 14.05 -8.91
N ASP A 265 13.79 13.60 -10.14
CA ASP A 265 13.62 14.44 -11.33
C ASP A 265 12.32 14.08 -12.05
N LEU A 266 11.32 14.96 -11.91
CA LEU A 266 9.99 14.72 -12.46
C LEU A 266 9.99 14.64 -14.00
N ASN A 267 10.94 15.29 -14.67
CA ASN A 267 11.06 15.25 -16.12
C ASN A 267 11.32 13.83 -16.67
N ARG A 268 11.90 12.92 -15.87
CA ARG A 268 12.07 11.51 -16.30
C ARG A 268 10.75 10.84 -16.60
N LEU A 269 9.70 11.12 -15.82
CA LEU A 269 8.38 10.52 -16.02
C LEU A 269 7.68 11.05 -17.27
N SER A 270 7.80 12.36 -17.55
CA SER A 270 7.08 13.01 -18.64
C SER A 270 7.48 12.54 -20.05
N ASN A 271 8.57 11.79 -20.16
CA ASN A 271 9.00 11.21 -21.44
C ASN A 271 8.40 9.80 -21.70
N ILE A 272 7.86 9.14 -20.67
CA ILE A 272 7.44 7.72 -20.75
C ILE A 272 6.02 7.53 -20.22
N HIS A 273 5.70 8.08 -19.06
CA HIS A 273 4.46 7.81 -18.33
C HIS A 273 3.39 8.91 -18.50
N LEU A 274 3.16 9.38 -19.71
CA LEU A 274 2.18 10.46 -20.00
C LEU A 274 0.72 10.09 -19.71
N ARG A 275 0.42 8.81 -19.49
CA ARG A 275 -0.94 8.33 -19.20
C ARG A 275 -1.25 8.22 -17.70
N LEU A 276 -0.35 8.73 -16.84
CA LEU A 276 -0.59 8.74 -15.41
C LEU A 276 -1.88 9.50 -15.08
N LYS A 277 -2.74 8.83 -14.33
CA LYS A 277 -3.94 9.36 -13.70
C LYS A 277 -3.73 9.68 -12.23
N GLU A 278 -2.85 8.93 -11.56
CA GLU A 278 -2.50 9.14 -10.18
C GLU A 278 -0.99 9.13 -9.99
N LEU A 279 -0.48 10.20 -9.36
CA LEU A 279 0.92 10.34 -8.97
C LEU A 279 0.99 10.79 -7.51
N ARG A 280 1.61 9.96 -6.66
CA ARG A 280 1.91 10.31 -5.26
C ARG A 280 3.41 10.25 -5.02
N LEU A 281 3.96 11.32 -4.45
CA LEU A 281 5.39 11.42 -4.19
C LEU A 281 5.60 11.89 -2.75
N TRP A 282 6.23 11.04 -1.94
CA TRP A 282 6.47 11.29 -0.51
C TRP A 282 7.97 11.30 -0.21
N GLY A 283 8.45 12.37 0.34
CA GLY A 283 9.86 12.55 0.72
C GLY A 283 10.21 11.93 2.06
N LYS A 284 11.53 11.91 2.34
CA LYS A 284 12.10 11.42 3.63
C LYS A 284 12.96 12.48 4.39
N PRO A 285 12.65 13.74 4.43
CA PRO A 285 12.17 14.63 3.37
C PRO A 285 13.14 14.72 2.18
N GLY A 286 12.69 15.32 1.07
CA GLY A 286 13.49 15.34 -0.15
C GLY A 286 13.23 16.51 -1.08
N ASN A 287 13.87 16.47 -2.26
CA ASN A 287 13.74 17.48 -3.29
C ASN A 287 13.20 16.89 -4.60
N ILE A 288 12.34 17.66 -5.26
CA ILE A 288 11.91 17.42 -6.66
C ILE A 288 12.57 18.46 -7.56
N LYS A 289 13.18 17.99 -8.62
CA LYS A 289 13.66 18.82 -9.72
C LYS A 289 12.65 18.82 -10.87
N ASN A 290 12.68 19.88 -11.66
CA ASN A 290 11.83 20.04 -12.86
C ASN A 290 10.34 19.85 -12.58
N PHE A 291 9.85 20.39 -11.44
CA PHE A 291 8.45 20.27 -11.03
C PHE A 291 7.48 20.83 -12.08
N SER A 292 7.89 21.83 -12.86
CA SER A 292 7.13 22.38 -14.00
C SER A 292 6.78 21.34 -15.07
N SER A 293 7.48 20.20 -15.13
CA SER A 293 7.10 19.07 -16.02
C SER A 293 5.78 18.41 -15.62
N LEU A 294 5.23 18.72 -14.43
CA LEU A 294 3.92 18.22 -14.01
C LEU A 294 2.81 18.58 -15.01
N LYS A 295 2.90 19.72 -15.66
CA LYS A 295 1.94 20.17 -16.68
C LYS A 295 1.83 19.26 -17.92
N GLU A 296 2.78 18.37 -18.14
CA GLU A 296 2.76 17.43 -19.27
C GLU A 296 1.78 16.25 -19.05
N PHE A 297 1.39 15.98 -17.80
CA PHE A 297 0.50 14.88 -17.44
C PHE A 297 -0.98 15.24 -17.60
N LYS A 298 -1.45 15.39 -18.85
CA LYS A 298 -2.81 15.86 -19.18
C LYS A 298 -3.93 14.94 -18.70
N GLU A 299 -3.61 13.66 -18.43
CA GLU A 299 -4.54 12.66 -17.93
C GLU A 299 -4.59 12.58 -16.39
N LEU A 300 -3.76 13.41 -15.70
CA LEU A 300 -3.63 13.35 -14.25
C LEU A 300 -4.92 13.79 -13.55
N GLU A 301 -5.51 12.88 -12.80
CA GLU A 301 -6.72 13.06 -12.01
C GLU A 301 -6.39 13.30 -10.53
N ARG A 302 -5.33 12.66 -10.01
CA ARG A 302 -4.92 12.71 -8.60
C ARG A 302 -3.43 12.99 -8.47
N PHE A 303 -3.10 14.02 -7.73
CA PHE A 303 -1.71 14.34 -7.42
C PHE A 303 -1.52 14.67 -5.95
N SER A 304 -0.52 14.06 -5.33
CA SER A 304 -0.11 14.45 -3.98
C SER A 304 1.39 14.45 -3.78
N ILE A 305 1.83 15.37 -2.94
CA ILE A 305 3.19 15.39 -2.40
C ILE A 305 3.17 15.50 -0.88
N CYS A 306 4.17 14.92 -0.24
CA CYS A 306 4.43 15.06 1.18
C CYS A 306 5.95 15.16 1.42
N ASP A 307 6.39 16.09 2.29
CA ASP A 307 7.80 16.31 2.64
C ASP A 307 8.72 16.48 1.41
N LEU A 308 8.27 17.20 0.39
CA LEU A 308 9.05 17.46 -0.82
C LEU A 308 9.20 18.95 -1.11
N PHE A 309 10.40 19.31 -1.52
CA PHE A 309 10.90 20.67 -1.71
C PHE A 309 11.63 20.81 -3.06
N GLY A 310 12.29 21.94 -3.30
CA GLY A 310 13.11 22.15 -4.51
C GLY A 310 12.34 22.69 -5.71
N PHE A 311 11.09 23.16 -5.49
CA PHE A 311 10.27 23.85 -6.49
C PHE A 311 9.71 25.17 -5.92
N THR A 312 9.31 26.06 -6.79
CA THR A 312 8.89 27.42 -6.47
C THR A 312 7.46 27.67 -6.96
N LYS A 313 6.93 28.86 -6.69
CA LYS A 313 5.58 29.26 -7.13
C LYS A 313 5.43 29.33 -8.65
N GLU A 314 6.52 29.55 -9.37
CA GLU A 314 6.57 29.61 -10.83
C GLU A 314 6.44 28.23 -11.50
N ASP A 315 6.71 27.17 -10.75
CA ASP A 315 6.63 25.78 -11.23
C ASP A 315 5.22 25.19 -11.14
N ILE A 316 4.27 25.89 -10.48
CA ILE A 316 2.94 25.37 -10.21
C ILE A 316 2.06 25.45 -11.47
N PRO A 317 1.54 24.31 -11.96
CA PRO A 317 0.67 24.30 -13.12
C PRO A 317 -0.70 24.92 -12.81
N THR A 318 -1.31 25.49 -13.85
CA THR A 318 -2.67 26.05 -13.79
C THR A 318 -3.73 24.94 -14.00
N PRO A 319 -5.01 25.20 -13.66
CA PRO A 319 -6.10 24.26 -13.97
C PRO A 319 -6.23 23.92 -15.47
N GLU A 320 -5.92 24.88 -16.36
CA GLU A 320 -5.93 24.67 -17.81
C GLU A 320 -4.81 23.73 -18.27
N GLU A 321 -3.69 23.72 -17.55
CA GLU A 321 -2.56 22.83 -17.84
C GLU A 321 -2.82 21.41 -17.33
N LEU A 322 -3.65 21.22 -16.28
CA LEU A 322 -4.04 19.92 -15.74
C LEU A 322 -5.57 19.79 -15.70
N PRO A 323 -6.25 19.68 -16.84
CA PRO A 323 -7.71 19.82 -16.95
C PRO A 323 -8.51 18.70 -16.28
N LYS A 324 -7.91 17.55 -15.99
CA LYS A 324 -8.56 16.41 -15.34
C LYS A 324 -8.28 16.31 -13.85
N LEU A 325 -7.40 17.19 -13.31
CA LEU A 325 -7.02 17.11 -11.90
C LEU A 325 -8.20 17.47 -11.00
N ASN A 326 -8.66 16.51 -10.21
CA ASN A 326 -9.76 16.65 -9.28
C ASN A 326 -9.38 16.39 -7.80
N TRP A 327 -8.16 15.88 -7.57
CA TRP A 327 -7.62 15.65 -6.24
C TRP A 327 -6.17 16.14 -6.16
N PHE A 328 -5.94 17.25 -5.42
CA PHE A 328 -4.66 17.93 -5.34
C PHE A 328 -4.27 18.18 -3.88
N TRP A 329 -3.37 17.36 -3.35
CA TRP A 329 -2.97 17.42 -1.95
C TRP A 329 -1.49 17.71 -1.79
N LEU A 330 -1.17 18.76 -1.02
CA LEU A 330 0.16 19.21 -0.71
C LEU A 330 0.35 19.26 0.79
N THR A 331 1.30 18.47 1.31
CA THR A 331 1.60 18.39 2.74
C THR A 331 3.10 18.59 2.95
N SER A 332 3.50 19.47 3.87
CA SER A 332 4.92 19.74 4.16
C SER A 332 5.75 20.01 2.89
N PHE A 333 5.62 21.21 2.37
CA PHE A 333 6.19 21.69 1.10
C PHE A 333 6.54 23.18 1.25
N PRO A 334 7.22 23.84 0.28
CA PRO A 334 7.63 25.24 0.42
C PRO A 334 6.47 26.20 0.70
N GLU A 335 6.58 27.02 1.77
CA GLU A 335 5.53 27.96 2.22
C GLU A 335 5.14 28.97 1.13
N GLU A 336 6.11 29.44 0.35
CA GLU A 336 5.90 30.42 -0.74
C GLU A 336 4.94 29.91 -1.83
N VAL A 337 4.86 28.60 -2.01
CA VAL A 337 4.00 27.93 -2.99
C VAL A 337 2.54 27.91 -2.56
N ALA A 338 2.26 27.85 -1.24
CA ALA A 338 0.92 27.62 -0.71
C ALA A 338 -0.11 28.67 -1.19
N LYS A 339 0.29 29.96 -1.21
CA LYS A 339 -0.58 31.06 -1.64
C LYS A 339 -0.90 30.96 -3.14
N THR A 340 0.08 30.60 -3.96
CA THR A 340 -0.09 30.44 -5.41
C THR A 340 -1.04 29.30 -5.72
N VAL A 341 -0.84 28.12 -5.13
CA VAL A 341 -1.73 26.97 -5.31
C VAL A 341 -3.16 27.35 -4.92
N LYS A 342 -3.35 27.98 -3.75
CA LYS A 342 -4.68 28.43 -3.31
C LYS A 342 -5.33 29.40 -4.31
N ASN A 343 -4.59 30.35 -4.83
CA ASN A 343 -5.13 31.36 -5.75
C ASN A 343 -5.52 30.73 -7.10
N LEU A 344 -4.73 29.82 -7.62
CA LEU A 344 -4.97 29.17 -8.91
C LEU A 344 -6.13 28.15 -8.83
N TRP A 345 -6.15 27.32 -7.79
CA TRP A 345 -6.98 26.12 -7.73
C TRP A 345 -8.26 26.26 -6.90
N LYS A 346 -8.35 27.21 -5.97
CA LYS A 346 -9.51 27.35 -5.04
C LYS A 346 -10.85 27.50 -5.74
N LYS A 347 -10.88 28.09 -6.96
CA LYS A 347 -12.11 28.36 -7.71
C LYS A 347 -12.45 27.27 -8.73
N THR A 348 -11.60 26.26 -8.87
CA THR A 348 -11.83 25.14 -9.80
C THR A 348 -12.94 24.26 -9.29
N SER A 349 -13.98 24.08 -10.07
CA SER A 349 -15.13 23.22 -9.70
C SER A 349 -14.71 21.76 -9.64
N GLY A 350 -15.21 21.02 -8.67
CA GLY A 350 -14.98 19.58 -8.54
C GLY A 350 -13.61 19.19 -8.00
N ILE A 351 -12.74 20.15 -7.60
CA ILE A 351 -11.44 19.81 -7.04
C ILE A 351 -11.46 19.60 -5.52
N SER A 352 -10.90 18.47 -5.06
CA SER A 352 -10.52 18.26 -3.66
C SER A 352 -9.13 18.85 -3.43
N LEU A 353 -9.06 20.09 -2.98
CA LEU A 353 -7.80 20.80 -2.71
C LEU A 353 -7.46 20.73 -1.21
N ARG A 354 -6.32 20.11 -0.86
CA ARG A 354 -5.80 20.10 0.51
C ARG A 354 -4.40 20.67 0.55
N ILE A 355 -4.20 21.67 1.42
CA ILE A 355 -2.92 22.35 1.63
C ILE A 355 -2.64 22.34 3.14
N THR A 356 -1.65 21.56 3.57
CA THR A 356 -1.31 21.40 4.99
C THR A 356 0.19 21.55 5.22
N LYS A 357 0.54 22.04 6.43
CA LYS A 357 1.93 22.16 6.91
C LYS A 357 2.89 22.81 5.91
N PRO A 358 2.59 23.98 5.29
CA PRO A 358 3.57 24.68 4.47
C PRO A 358 4.80 25.04 5.35
N ARG A 359 6.01 24.86 4.77
CA ARG A 359 7.28 24.94 5.51
C ARG A 359 8.17 26.05 4.97
N LYS A 360 8.86 26.73 5.85
CA LYS A 360 9.93 27.67 5.47
C LYS A 360 11.14 26.93 4.94
N SER A 361 11.95 27.59 4.12
CA SER A 361 13.15 26.99 3.50
C SER A 361 14.12 26.37 4.50
N GLU A 362 14.25 26.99 5.67
CA GLU A 362 15.16 26.50 6.73
C GLU A 362 14.70 25.19 7.37
N TRP A 363 13.40 24.88 7.28
CA TRP A 363 12.83 23.68 7.89
C TRP A 363 13.46 22.39 7.30
N LEU A 364 13.66 22.33 5.99
CA LEU A 364 14.26 21.17 5.31
C LEU A 364 15.63 20.84 5.92
N ALA A 365 16.54 21.81 5.95
CA ALA A 365 17.90 21.64 6.46
C ALA A 365 17.90 21.16 7.94
N GLN A 366 16.93 21.62 8.75
CA GLN A 366 16.83 21.25 10.16
C GLN A 366 16.21 19.86 10.38
N ASN A 367 15.49 19.32 9.39
CA ASN A 367 14.69 18.11 9.54
C ASN A 367 15.06 16.94 8.60
N LEU A 368 16.14 17.04 7.84
CA LEU A 368 16.62 15.97 6.96
C LEU A 368 16.76 14.62 7.69
N ASP A 369 17.33 14.65 8.91
CA ASP A 369 17.60 13.47 9.75
C ASP A 369 16.65 13.38 10.95
N ASN A 370 15.49 14.03 10.90
CA ASN A 370 14.53 14.02 12.00
C ASN A 370 13.44 12.94 11.77
N PRO A 371 13.47 11.80 12.48
CA PRO A 371 12.43 10.78 12.37
C PRO A 371 11.07 11.25 12.89
N PHE A 372 11.05 12.21 13.83
CA PHE A 372 9.85 12.79 14.45
C PHE A 372 9.36 14.07 13.76
N ARG A 373 9.74 14.31 12.52
CA ARG A 373 9.34 15.53 11.79
C ARG A 373 7.82 15.66 11.59
N ALA A 374 7.11 14.53 11.56
CA ALA A 374 5.65 14.50 11.46
C ALA A 374 4.96 15.06 12.72
N TRP A 375 5.63 14.99 13.88
CA TRP A 375 5.12 15.51 15.17
C TRP A 375 5.03 17.03 15.18
N ASP A 376 5.82 17.73 14.38
CA ASP A 376 5.77 19.17 14.26
C ASP A 376 4.46 19.62 13.59
N GLY A 377 3.59 20.28 14.36
CA GLY A 377 2.28 20.76 13.92
C GLY A 377 1.21 19.66 13.82
N ALA A 378 1.40 18.51 14.45
CA ALA A 378 0.31 17.56 14.73
C ALA A 378 -0.60 18.11 15.84
N GLU A 379 -1.92 18.01 15.67
CA GLU A 379 -2.89 18.65 16.59
C GLU A 379 -2.83 18.10 18.01
N HIS A 380 -2.61 16.78 18.15
CA HIS A 380 -2.56 16.09 19.45
C HIS A 380 -1.17 16.10 20.11
N ILE A 381 -0.12 16.55 19.39
CA ILE A 381 1.25 16.55 19.91
C ILE A 381 1.69 17.95 20.32
N PRO A 382 2.03 18.18 21.61
CA PRO A 382 2.54 19.47 22.05
C PRO A 382 3.86 19.81 21.36
N ILE A 383 4.01 21.04 20.88
CA ILE A 383 5.23 21.52 20.20
C ILE A 383 6.50 21.28 21.03
N SER A 384 6.40 21.43 22.35
CA SER A 384 7.51 21.19 23.27
C SER A 384 7.92 19.71 23.30
N SER A 385 6.97 18.79 23.13
CA SER A 385 7.22 17.35 23.10
C SER A 385 7.84 16.93 21.78
N ALA A 386 7.37 17.45 20.65
CA ALA A 386 7.99 17.24 19.35
C ALA A 386 9.48 17.68 19.36
N LYS A 387 9.78 18.86 19.93
CA LYS A 387 11.17 19.32 20.09
C LYS A 387 12.01 18.41 20.99
N LYS A 388 11.46 17.95 22.11
CA LYS A 388 12.14 17.03 23.03
C LYS A 388 12.43 15.67 22.37
N ALA A 389 11.52 15.15 21.57
CA ALA A 389 11.73 13.89 20.85
C ALA A 389 12.94 14.00 19.88
N VAL A 390 12.97 15.04 19.05
CA VAL A 390 14.12 15.31 18.16
C VAL A 390 15.41 15.49 18.91
N GLU A 391 15.40 16.23 20.02
CA GLU A 391 16.58 16.43 20.86
C GLU A 391 17.07 15.11 21.46
N GLN A 392 16.15 14.28 21.95
CA GLN A 392 16.49 12.96 22.50
C GLN A 392 17.08 12.04 21.43
N TYR A 393 16.48 11.98 20.25
CA TYR A 393 17.02 11.23 19.13
C TYR A 393 18.47 11.61 18.82
N ARG A 394 18.75 12.92 18.68
CA ARG A 394 20.10 13.42 18.40
C ARG A 394 21.09 13.11 19.52
N LYS A 395 20.66 13.25 20.80
CA LYS A 395 21.47 12.89 21.96
C LYS A 395 21.83 11.40 21.98
N THR A 396 20.84 10.55 21.78
CA THR A 396 21.01 9.10 21.75
C THR A 396 21.95 8.67 20.63
N ARG A 397 21.75 9.19 19.41
CA ARG A 397 22.61 8.94 18.25
C ARG A 397 24.05 9.38 18.55
N SER A 398 24.24 10.57 19.08
CA SER A 398 25.58 11.08 19.45
C SER A 398 26.24 10.27 20.55
N ALA A 399 25.48 9.76 21.52
CA ALA A 399 26.01 8.92 22.60
C ALA A 399 26.48 7.56 22.05
N LEU A 400 25.71 6.91 21.17
CA LEU A 400 26.11 5.65 20.54
C LEU A 400 27.36 5.82 19.65
N LEU A 401 27.45 6.89 18.86
CA LEU A 401 28.63 7.18 18.05
C LEU A 401 29.92 7.28 18.90
N LYS A 402 29.84 7.77 20.13
CA LYS A 402 31.03 7.89 21.02
C LYS A 402 31.54 6.55 21.51
N ILE A 403 30.66 5.54 21.62
CA ILE A 403 31.04 4.22 22.15
C ILE A 403 31.39 3.20 21.05
N VAL A 404 31.27 3.55 19.77
CA VAL A 404 31.54 2.62 18.64
C VAL A 404 32.93 1.97 18.73
N ASN A 405 33.93 2.71 19.21
CA ASN A 405 35.31 2.25 19.33
C ASN A 405 35.66 1.67 20.70
N ASP A 406 34.72 1.57 21.64
CA ASP A 406 34.95 0.95 22.95
C ASP A 406 35.13 -0.57 22.83
N THR A 407 35.58 -1.23 23.89
CA THR A 407 35.60 -2.70 23.95
C THR A 407 34.17 -3.25 23.84
N GLU A 408 34.04 -4.49 23.41
CA GLU A 408 32.70 -5.09 23.16
C GLU A 408 31.85 -5.09 24.44
N GLU A 409 32.43 -5.51 25.58
CA GLU A 409 31.70 -5.54 26.88
C GLU A 409 31.32 -4.14 27.37
N GLU A 410 32.21 -3.16 27.29
CA GLU A 410 31.89 -1.75 27.67
C GLU A 410 30.86 -1.14 26.75
N LYS A 411 30.93 -1.45 25.43
CA LYS A 411 30.01 -0.98 24.40
C LYS A 411 28.59 -1.47 24.68
N GLU A 412 28.42 -2.78 24.92
CA GLU A 412 27.09 -3.36 25.20
C GLU A 412 26.47 -2.77 26.48
N LYS A 413 27.25 -2.67 27.56
CA LYS A 413 26.80 -2.06 28.82
C LYS A 413 26.36 -0.62 28.63
N LYS A 414 27.18 0.20 27.97
CA LYS A 414 26.85 1.61 27.71
C LYS A 414 25.66 1.76 26.79
N ALA A 415 25.54 0.88 25.76
CA ALA A 415 24.39 0.88 24.86
C ALA A 415 23.08 0.62 25.61
N LEU A 416 23.05 -0.35 26.55
CA LEU A 416 21.90 -0.61 27.42
C LEU A 416 21.50 0.61 28.26
N GLU A 417 22.49 1.33 28.83
CA GLU A 417 22.25 2.55 29.59
C GLU A 417 21.66 3.67 28.69
N ILE A 418 22.18 3.79 27.47
CA ILE A 418 21.71 4.79 26.50
C ILE A 418 20.27 4.48 26.06
N VAL A 419 19.94 3.21 25.76
CA VAL A 419 18.57 2.77 25.43
C VAL A 419 17.63 2.97 26.59
N THR A 420 18.05 2.62 27.81
CA THR A 420 17.26 2.87 29.04
C THR A 420 16.90 4.36 29.17
N ASN A 421 17.87 5.25 28.99
CA ASN A 421 17.62 6.70 29.07
C ASN A 421 16.70 7.19 27.95
N TYR A 422 16.86 6.66 26.71
CA TYR A 422 15.97 6.95 25.59
C TYR A 422 14.53 6.63 25.97
N THR A 423 14.24 5.41 26.39
CA THR A 423 12.89 4.94 26.75
C THR A 423 12.28 5.77 27.87
N GLN A 424 13.04 6.06 28.96
CA GLN A 424 12.56 6.83 30.09
C GLN A 424 12.16 8.28 29.74
N ILE A 425 12.73 8.86 28.68
CA ILE A 425 12.34 10.20 28.23
C ILE A 425 10.98 10.16 27.54
N PHE A 426 10.72 9.13 26.71
CA PHE A 426 9.45 8.96 26.03
C PHE A 426 8.33 8.53 26.99
N ASN A 427 8.59 7.71 28.02
CA ASN A 427 7.64 7.37 29.08
C ASN A 427 7.03 8.62 29.81
N LYS A 428 7.70 9.77 29.71
CA LYS A 428 7.17 11.03 30.27
C LYS A 428 6.19 11.76 29.33
N MET A 429 5.96 11.26 28.13
CA MET A 429 5.10 11.85 27.12
C MET A 429 3.74 11.16 27.12
N LYS A 430 2.69 11.86 27.60
CA LYS A 430 1.36 11.27 27.85
C LYS A 430 0.45 11.15 26.62
N PHE A 431 0.89 11.64 25.46
CA PHE A 431 0.09 11.65 24.22
C PHE A 431 0.44 10.49 23.28
N ILE A 432 1.39 9.63 23.66
CA ILE A 432 1.86 8.54 22.81
C ILE A 432 0.75 7.50 22.66
N GLU A 433 0.34 7.27 21.41
CA GLU A 433 -0.58 6.22 21.00
C GLU A 433 0.17 5.21 20.12
N THR A 434 -0.54 4.34 19.42
CA THR A 434 0.08 3.26 18.63
C THR A 434 1.01 3.79 17.54
N GLU A 435 0.63 4.86 16.83
CA GLU A 435 1.42 5.43 15.73
C GLU A 435 2.73 6.04 16.25
N GLU A 436 2.66 6.87 17.29
CA GLU A 436 3.84 7.48 17.89
C GLU A 436 4.77 6.44 18.50
N ARG A 437 4.23 5.41 19.12
CA ARG A 437 5.01 4.29 19.65
C ARG A 437 5.82 3.60 18.57
N ASP A 438 5.20 3.32 17.43
CA ASP A 438 5.85 2.65 16.30
C ASP A 438 6.93 3.54 15.67
N GLU A 439 6.71 4.87 15.63
CA GLU A 439 7.72 5.84 15.20
C GLU A 439 8.91 5.91 16.18
N ILE A 440 8.67 5.88 17.48
CA ILE A 440 9.72 5.87 18.52
C ILE A 440 10.58 4.59 18.40
N TYR A 441 9.93 3.44 18.24
CA TYR A 441 10.60 2.15 18.03
C TYR A 441 11.45 2.17 16.75
N THR A 442 10.86 2.59 15.64
CA THR A 442 11.56 2.71 14.34
C THR A 442 12.76 3.65 14.42
N ALA A 443 12.60 4.79 15.11
CA ALA A 443 13.69 5.71 15.32
C ALA A 443 14.84 5.09 16.15
N LEU A 444 14.50 4.28 17.14
CA LEU A 444 15.50 3.55 17.93
C LEU A 444 16.23 2.51 17.07
N CYS A 445 15.51 1.70 16.28
CA CYS A 445 16.15 0.74 15.36
C CYS A 445 17.16 1.42 14.43
N ASN A 446 16.78 2.54 13.79
CA ASN A 446 17.67 3.32 12.93
C ASN A 446 18.92 3.87 13.65
N ILE A 447 18.79 4.19 14.94
CA ILE A 447 19.95 4.62 15.76
C ILE A 447 20.88 3.44 16.07
N LEU A 448 20.31 2.28 16.39
CA LEU A 448 21.06 1.08 16.73
C LEU A 448 21.85 0.52 15.54
N ASP A 449 21.48 0.84 14.30
CA ASP A 449 22.24 0.49 13.10
C ASP A 449 23.64 1.13 13.01
N ILE A 450 23.92 2.12 13.87
CA ILE A 450 25.26 2.69 14.02
C ILE A 450 26.22 1.70 14.69
N LEU A 451 25.68 0.80 15.52
CA LEU A 451 26.48 -0.20 16.22
C LEU A 451 26.91 -1.33 15.26
N PRO A 452 28.12 -1.87 15.43
CA PRO A 452 28.60 -2.97 14.60
C PRO A 452 27.78 -4.25 14.86
N ASP A 453 27.77 -5.17 13.89
CA ASP A 453 26.94 -6.37 13.89
C ASP A 453 27.24 -7.38 15.00
N ASN A 454 28.43 -7.29 15.62
CA ASN A 454 28.78 -8.13 16.77
C ASN A 454 28.07 -7.70 18.09
N ILE A 455 27.37 -6.60 18.12
CA ILE A 455 26.53 -6.19 19.25
C ILE A 455 25.14 -6.76 19.09
N ASN A 456 24.63 -7.42 20.12
CA ASN A 456 23.28 -7.98 20.12
C ASN A 456 22.23 -6.86 20.19
N LYS A 457 21.75 -6.43 19.02
CA LYS A 457 20.73 -5.37 18.88
C LYS A 457 19.39 -5.82 19.44
N ASP A 458 19.03 -7.10 19.33
CA ASP A 458 17.78 -7.64 19.86
C ASP A 458 17.71 -7.47 21.38
N LYS A 459 18.78 -7.73 22.10
CA LYS A 459 18.86 -7.47 23.55
C LYS A 459 18.64 -5.99 23.92
N LEU A 460 19.09 -5.07 23.05
CA LEU A 460 18.86 -3.64 23.24
C LEU A 460 17.38 -3.26 22.99
N LEU A 461 16.76 -3.87 22.00
CA LEU A 461 15.34 -3.70 21.70
C LEU A 461 14.46 -4.35 22.78
N ASP A 462 14.81 -5.54 23.26
CA ASP A 462 14.14 -6.18 24.40
C ASP A 462 14.17 -5.26 25.63
N ARG A 463 15.29 -4.60 25.88
CA ARG A 463 15.41 -3.62 26.98
C ARG A 463 14.49 -2.43 26.81
N PHE A 464 14.28 -1.94 25.59
CA PHE A 464 13.32 -0.90 25.28
C PHE A 464 11.89 -1.38 25.57
N GLU A 465 11.54 -2.60 25.08
CA GLU A 465 10.22 -3.21 25.30
C GLU A 465 9.89 -3.45 26.80
N GLU A 466 10.90 -3.90 27.57
CA GLU A 466 10.75 -4.08 29.03
C GLU A 466 10.47 -2.78 29.80
N LEU A 467 11.02 -1.67 29.34
CA LEU A 467 10.99 -0.41 30.07
C LEU A 467 9.88 0.56 29.62
N ARG A 468 9.35 0.37 28.43
CA ARG A 468 8.32 1.27 27.90
C ARG A 468 7.00 1.08 28.66
N ASP A 469 6.31 2.20 28.92
CA ASP A 469 5.02 2.27 29.60
C ASP A 469 3.94 3.04 28.81
N PHE A 470 4.16 3.18 27.47
CA PHE A 470 3.29 3.81 26.51
C PHE A 470 2.86 2.86 25.40
#